data_6d4ff0ae2e17631f5a81e5c149526884
#
_entry.id   6d4ff0ae2e17631f5a81e5c149526884
#
_cell.length_a   1.000
_cell.length_b   1.000
_cell.length_c   1.000
_cell.angle_alpha   90.00
_cell.angle_beta   90.00
_cell.angle_gamma   90.00
#
_symmetry.space_group_name_H-M   'P 1'
#
loop_
_entity.id
_entity.type
_entity.pdbx_description
1 polymer ?
#
loop_
_entity_poly.entity_id
_entity_poly.type
_entity_poly.pdbx_seq_one_letter_code
_entity_poly.pdbx_strand_id
1 'polypeptide(L)'
;VFTSGSTGKPKLMMAEKARMEASARMTCQALGLHPGNKALVCLPMDYIAGKMMVVRSLVCQLQMVSIEPQGHPMTAIADDEVIDFAAMVPMQVFNSLSNETELRRLKAIKNILIGGGAIDKELELQLRQFPHAVWSSYGMTETLSHIALRKINGGNADDNLWYRPLPGVGITLDANDCLVIDAPAVCPTVLHTHDIAVVDRSQGYVRFKIVGRIDNVVCSGGVKIQIEEVEQALAPHLSAPFIMAKRPSKKYGEEMVMLTEAADATRIMTVCHDVLPKYWQPKEIIQVDQIPMTETGKPKRNLF
;
A
#
# COMPACT_ATOMS: atom_id res chain seq x y z
N VAL A 1 -13.45 -14.65 5.03
CA VAL A 1 -12.92 -13.27 5.12
C VAL A 1 -13.66 -12.39 4.13
N PHE A 2 -13.77 -11.11 4.43
CA PHE A 2 -14.34 -10.14 3.50
C PHE A 2 -13.22 -9.44 2.73
N THR A 3 -13.42 -9.23 1.41
CA THR A 3 -12.50 -8.40 0.64
C THR A 3 -12.70 -6.93 1.02
N SER A 4 -11.62 -6.17 1.12
CA SER A 4 -11.66 -4.72 1.41
C SER A 4 -12.07 -3.85 0.20
N GLY A 5 -12.73 -4.43 -0.79
CA GLY A 5 -13.22 -3.89 -2.05
C GLY A 5 -12.83 -2.44 -2.38
N SER A 6 -11.86 -2.25 -3.27
CA SER A 6 -11.57 -0.91 -3.86
C SER A 6 -12.66 -0.44 -4.83
N THR A 7 -13.57 -1.34 -5.24
CA THR A 7 -14.53 -1.10 -6.32
C THR A 7 -15.99 -1.43 -5.96
N GLY A 8 -16.33 -1.77 -4.70
CA GLY A 8 -17.71 -2.13 -4.37
C GLY A 8 -17.93 -2.73 -2.98
N LYS A 9 -19.09 -3.33 -2.78
CA LYS A 9 -19.46 -3.99 -1.51
C LYS A 9 -18.47 -5.12 -1.19
N PRO A 10 -18.08 -5.29 0.10
CA PRO A 10 -17.22 -6.39 0.53
C PRO A 10 -17.76 -7.74 0.08
N LYS A 11 -16.93 -8.55 -0.57
CA LYS A 11 -17.32 -9.92 -0.98
C LYS A 11 -16.78 -10.93 0.02
N LEU A 12 -17.61 -11.90 0.39
CA LEU A 12 -17.16 -13.02 1.20
C LEU A 12 -16.24 -13.93 0.36
N MET A 13 -15.04 -14.16 0.87
CA MET A 13 -14.07 -15.08 0.27
C MET A 13 -13.75 -16.18 1.28
N MET A 14 -13.76 -17.43 0.80
CA MET A 14 -13.32 -18.59 1.58
C MET A 14 -11.79 -18.68 1.49
N ALA A 15 -11.14 -18.82 2.63
CA ALA A 15 -9.69 -18.99 2.72
C ALA A 15 -9.37 -20.41 3.20
N GLU A 16 -8.60 -21.15 2.44
CA GLU A 16 -8.16 -22.50 2.80
C GLU A 16 -7.08 -22.41 3.91
N LYS A 17 -7.25 -23.17 4.99
CA LYS A 17 -6.29 -23.16 6.10
C LYS A 17 -4.86 -23.51 5.66
N ALA A 18 -4.70 -24.53 4.81
CA ALA A 18 -3.38 -24.94 4.31
C ALA A 18 -2.66 -23.81 3.58
N ARG A 19 -3.41 -22.99 2.80
CA ARG A 19 -2.85 -21.82 2.09
C ARG A 19 -2.52 -20.68 3.04
N MET A 20 -3.32 -20.49 4.09
CA MET A 20 -2.99 -19.51 5.14
C MET A 20 -1.70 -19.92 5.88
N GLU A 21 -1.52 -21.19 6.17
CA GLU A 21 -0.28 -21.72 6.78
C GLU A 21 0.92 -21.54 5.85
N ALA A 22 0.77 -21.84 4.56
CA ALA A 22 1.82 -21.62 3.55
C ALA A 22 2.23 -20.14 3.49
N SER A 23 1.26 -19.22 3.41
CA SER A 23 1.51 -17.78 3.46
C SER A 23 2.23 -17.32 4.73
N ALA A 24 1.85 -17.89 5.89
CA ALA A 24 2.50 -17.60 7.16
C ALA A 24 3.99 -18.02 7.15
N ARG A 25 4.28 -19.24 6.69
CA ARG A 25 5.67 -19.74 6.58
C ARG A 25 6.51 -18.92 5.60
N MET A 26 5.95 -18.57 4.43
CA MET A 26 6.63 -17.70 3.45
C MET A 26 7.02 -16.36 4.07
N THR A 27 6.12 -15.73 4.83
CA THR A 27 6.42 -14.47 5.53
C THR A 27 7.52 -14.64 6.56
N CYS A 28 7.40 -15.65 7.44
CA CYS A 28 8.38 -15.88 8.51
C CYS A 28 9.77 -16.16 7.93
N GLN A 29 9.86 -16.96 6.88
CA GLN A 29 11.11 -17.24 6.18
C GLN A 29 11.70 -15.97 5.55
N ALA A 30 10.89 -15.18 4.84
CA ALA A 30 11.36 -13.97 4.16
C ALA A 30 11.85 -12.89 5.12
N LEU A 31 11.24 -12.78 6.30
CA LEU A 31 11.60 -11.79 7.33
C LEU A 31 12.57 -12.33 8.40
N GLY A 32 12.99 -13.60 8.29
CA GLY A 32 13.89 -14.22 9.28
C GLY A 32 13.26 -14.31 10.69
N LEU A 33 11.96 -14.59 10.78
CA LEU A 33 11.27 -14.74 12.05
C LEU A 33 11.43 -16.18 12.58
N HIS A 34 11.73 -16.30 13.85
CA HIS A 34 12.00 -17.57 14.52
C HIS A 34 11.04 -17.81 15.70
N PRO A 35 10.85 -19.06 16.13
CA PRO A 35 10.10 -19.37 17.33
C PRO A 35 10.55 -18.52 18.53
N GLY A 36 9.59 -17.99 19.29
CA GLY A 36 9.85 -17.10 20.43
C GLY A 36 9.98 -15.63 20.10
N ASN A 37 10.10 -15.24 18.81
CA ASN A 37 10.02 -13.81 18.43
C ASN A 37 8.66 -13.22 18.83
N LYS A 38 8.64 -11.97 19.31
CA LYS A 38 7.43 -11.26 19.70
C LYS A 38 6.79 -10.55 18.52
N ALA A 39 5.53 -10.88 18.24
CA ALA A 39 4.74 -10.31 17.15
C ALA A 39 3.62 -9.43 17.70
N LEU A 40 3.61 -8.14 17.32
CA LEU A 40 2.55 -7.21 17.69
C LEU A 40 1.31 -7.45 16.82
N VAL A 41 0.18 -7.74 17.47
CA VAL A 41 -1.13 -7.91 16.84
C VAL A 41 -1.96 -6.66 17.13
N CYS A 42 -1.99 -5.71 16.18
CA CYS A 42 -2.64 -4.40 16.30
C CYS A 42 -3.61 -4.10 15.15
N LEU A 43 -3.92 -5.10 14.32
CA LEU A 43 -4.86 -4.98 13.19
C LEU A 43 -6.19 -5.68 13.51
N PRO A 44 -7.32 -5.14 12.99
CA PRO A 44 -8.64 -5.75 13.23
C PRO A 44 -8.75 -7.17 12.68
N MET A 45 -9.36 -8.07 13.47
CA MET A 45 -9.59 -9.47 13.10
C MET A 45 -10.68 -9.66 12.04
N ASP A 46 -11.45 -8.64 11.74
CA ASP A 46 -12.46 -8.68 10.66
C ASP A 46 -11.80 -8.80 9.28
N TYR A 47 -10.60 -8.26 9.14
CA TYR A 47 -9.83 -8.28 7.89
C TYR A 47 -8.78 -9.38 7.86
N ILE A 48 -8.42 -9.81 6.64
CA ILE A 48 -7.42 -10.87 6.44
C ILE A 48 -6.07 -10.54 7.07
N ALA A 49 -5.66 -9.26 7.08
CA ALA A 49 -4.38 -8.84 7.62
C ALA A 49 -4.24 -9.15 9.12
N GLY A 50 -5.26 -8.83 9.93
CA GLY A 50 -5.29 -9.18 11.36
C GLY A 50 -5.30 -10.70 11.59
N LYS A 51 -6.17 -11.42 10.84
CA LYS A 51 -6.22 -12.88 10.91
C LYS A 51 -4.86 -13.52 10.60
N MET A 52 -4.16 -13.02 9.58
CA MET A 52 -2.85 -13.55 9.20
C MET A 52 -1.75 -13.27 10.23
N MET A 53 -1.88 -12.22 11.06
CA MET A 53 -0.96 -12.03 12.19
C MET A 53 -1.08 -13.16 13.21
N VAL A 54 -2.31 -13.55 13.55
CA VAL A 54 -2.56 -14.69 14.46
C VAL A 54 -2.09 -16.00 13.83
N VAL A 55 -2.40 -16.25 12.53
CA VAL A 55 -1.96 -17.48 11.84
C VAL A 55 -0.44 -17.57 11.79
N ARG A 56 0.27 -16.48 11.50
CA ARG A 56 1.75 -16.45 11.53
C ARG A 56 2.28 -16.80 12.92
N SER A 57 1.70 -16.20 13.95
CA SER A 57 2.13 -16.45 15.33
C SER A 57 1.94 -17.90 15.73
N LEU A 58 0.81 -18.51 15.38
CA LEU A 58 0.54 -19.92 15.68
C LEU A 58 1.47 -20.85 14.88
N VAL A 59 1.58 -20.65 13.56
CA VAL A 59 2.33 -21.53 12.65
C VAL A 59 3.84 -21.43 12.87
N CYS A 60 4.34 -20.23 13.17
CA CYS A 60 5.78 -19.98 13.35
C CYS A 60 6.19 -19.88 14.82
N GLN A 61 5.29 -20.21 15.75
CA GLN A 61 5.53 -20.22 17.20
C GLN A 61 6.05 -18.87 17.73
N LEU A 62 5.45 -17.77 17.21
CA LEU A 62 5.75 -16.43 17.69
C LEU A 62 4.94 -16.13 18.97
N GLN A 63 5.49 -15.33 19.86
CA GLN A 63 4.80 -14.83 21.03
C GLN A 63 3.93 -13.62 20.62
N MET A 64 2.61 -13.71 20.82
CA MET A 64 1.69 -12.63 20.47
C MET A 64 1.64 -11.57 21.57
N VAL A 65 1.92 -10.32 21.19
CA VAL A 65 1.61 -9.13 21.98
C VAL A 65 0.38 -8.49 21.36
N SER A 66 -0.78 -8.68 21.97
CA SER A 66 -2.06 -8.24 21.42
C SER A 66 -2.52 -6.95 22.07
N ILE A 67 -2.95 -5.99 21.25
CA ILE A 67 -3.57 -4.74 21.69
C ILE A 67 -4.87 -4.52 20.91
N GLU A 68 -5.76 -3.69 21.43
CA GLU A 68 -6.94 -3.25 20.70
C GLU A 68 -6.54 -2.51 19.42
N PRO A 69 -7.16 -2.83 18.27
CA PRO A 69 -6.90 -2.14 17.01
C PRO A 69 -7.24 -0.65 17.12
N GLN A 70 -6.25 0.20 16.87
CA GLN A 70 -6.39 1.65 16.97
C GLN A 70 -5.41 2.38 16.04
N GLY A 71 -5.63 3.68 15.83
CA GLY A 71 -4.78 4.51 14.98
C GLY A 71 -3.40 4.82 15.57
N HIS A 72 -3.23 4.69 16.89
CA HIS A 72 -2.01 4.95 17.65
C HIS A 72 -1.54 3.71 18.42
N PRO A 73 -1.15 2.63 17.73
CA PRO A 73 -0.88 1.34 18.39
C PRO A 73 0.31 1.40 19.37
N MET A 74 1.26 2.29 19.15
CA MET A 74 2.44 2.41 20.02
C MET A 74 2.15 3.01 21.38
N THR A 75 0.98 3.63 21.61
CA THR A 75 0.58 4.11 22.95
C THR A 75 0.38 2.98 23.94
N ALA A 76 -0.07 1.82 23.47
CA ALA A 76 -0.36 0.65 24.31
C ALA A 76 0.86 -0.23 24.60
N ILE A 77 2.04 0.07 24.03
CA ILE A 77 3.27 -0.72 24.21
C ILE A 77 4.10 -0.11 25.34
N ALA A 78 4.58 -0.91 26.26
CA ALA A 78 5.50 -0.48 27.32
C ALA A 78 6.90 -0.17 26.75
N ASP A 79 7.65 0.70 27.44
CA ASP A 79 8.98 1.12 26.96
C ASP A 79 10.03 0.01 26.97
N ASP A 80 9.84 -0.99 27.83
CA ASP A 80 10.70 -2.17 27.97
C ASP A 80 10.22 -3.37 27.13
N GLU A 81 9.08 -3.25 26.44
CA GLU A 81 8.55 -4.32 25.59
C GLU A 81 9.31 -4.39 24.26
N VAL A 82 9.98 -5.51 24.03
CA VAL A 82 10.73 -5.76 22.79
C VAL A 82 9.81 -6.42 21.76
N ILE A 83 9.58 -5.76 20.64
CA ILE A 83 8.80 -6.30 19.52
C ILE A 83 9.75 -6.67 18.37
N ASP A 84 9.72 -7.93 17.94
CA ASP A 84 10.52 -8.41 16.82
C ASP A 84 9.83 -8.19 15.47
N PHE A 85 8.49 -8.21 15.45
CA PHE A 85 7.71 -8.08 14.24
C PHE A 85 6.38 -7.35 14.47
N ALA A 86 6.04 -6.42 13.60
CA ALA A 86 4.72 -5.79 13.53
C ALA A 86 4.26 -5.65 12.08
N ALA A 87 2.99 -5.97 11.80
CA ALA A 87 2.33 -5.58 10.57
C ALA A 87 1.37 -4.42 10.87
N MET A 88 1.49 -3.34 10.09
CA MET A 88 0.77 -2.09 10.30
C MET A 88 0.24 -1.53 8.98
N VAL A 89 -0.76 -0.66 9.04
CA VAL A 89 -1.17 0.15 7.88
C VAL A 89 -0.42 1.49 7.86
N PRO A 90 -0.29 2.16 6.70
CA PRO A 90 0.43 3.44 6.60
C PRO A 90 -0.06 4.49 7.60
N MET A 91 -1.38 4.58 7.84
CA MET A 91 -1.97 5.51 8.82
C MET A 91 -1.45 5.28 10.24
N GLN A 92 -1.35 4.03 10.70
CA GLN A 92 -0.84 3.72 12.04
C GLN A 92 0.63 4.13 12.21
N VAL A 93 1.43 3.92 11.15
CA VAL A 93 2.83 4.34 11.13
C VAL A 93 2.92 5.86 11.14
N PHE A 94 2.20 6.54 10.27
CA PHE A 94 2.14 8.00 10.19
C PHE A 94 1.77 8.64 11.53
N ASN A 95 0.71 8.16 12.18
CA ASN A 95 0.28 8.66 13.48
C ASN A 95 1.36 8.48 14.55
N SER A 96 2.04 7.33 14.56
CA SER A 96 3.10 7.05 15.52
C SER A 96 4.37 7.91 15.31
N LEU A 97 4.56 8.50 14.13
CA LEU A 97 5.67 9.45 13.89
C LEU A 97 5.42 10.82 14.53
N SER A 98 4.17 11.19 14.78
CA SER A 98 3.79 12.50 15.28
C SER A 98 4.02 12.67 16.80
N ASN A 99 4.29 11.57 17.52
CA ASN A 99 4.51 11.56 18.97
C ASN A 99 5.88 10.98 19.31
N GLU A 100 6.67 11.67 20.08
CA GLU A 100 8.06 11.30 20.38
C GLU A 100 8.18 9.94 21.09
N THR A 101 7.28 9.64 22.01
CA THR A 101 7.26 8.35 22.72
C THR A 101 6.87 7.20 21.78
N GLU A 102 5.85 7.41 20.96
CA GLU A 102 5.42 6.42 19.97
C GLU A 102 6.50 6.20 18.91
N LEU A 103 7.13 7.27 18.42
CA LEU A 103 8.25 7.20 17.45
C LEU A 103 9.42 6.37 18.00
N ARG A 104 9.78 6.56 19.27
CA ARG A 104 10.85 5.79 19.91
C ARG A 104 10.50 4.29 19.95
N ARG A 105 9.27 3.94 20.37
CA ARG A 105 8.79 2.57 20.41
C ARG A 105 8.69 1.95 19.02
N LEU A 106 8.18 2.69 18.04
CA LEU A 106 8.10 2.26 16.65
C LEU A 106 9.49 1.96 16.07
N LYS A 107 10.47 2.84 16.32
CA LYS A 107 11.87 2.64 15.88
C LYS A 107 12.56 1.44 16.54
N ALA A 108 12.09 1.00 17.71
CA ALA A 108 12.63 -0.17 18.40
C ALA A 108 12.15 -1.51 17.81
N ILE A 109 11.10 -1.53 17.00
CA ILE A 109 10.59 -2.74 16.35
C ILE A 109 11.60 -3.24 15.30
N LYS A 110 12.01 -4.51 15.38
CA LYS A 110 13.05 -5.07 14.52
C LYS A 110 12.63 -5.28 13.05
N ASN A 111 11.37 -5.63 12.82
CA ASN A 111 10.80 -5.78 11.49
C ASN A 111 9.41 -5.14 11.43
N ILE A 112 9.27 -4.07 10.70
CA ILE A 112 7.99 -3.42 10.44
C ILE A 112 7.55 -3.79 9.02
N LEU A 113 6.37 -4.37 8.88
CA LEU A 113 5.73 -4.70 7.62
C LEU A 113 4.56 -3.75 7.39
N ILE A 114 4.66 -2.89 6.39
CA ILE A 114 3.62 -1.92 6.07
C ILE A 114 2.83 -2.42 4.87
N GLY A 115 1.50 -2.51 5.02
CA GLY A 115 0.62 -3.01 3.97
C GLY A 115 -0.77 -2.39 4.01
N GLY A 116 -1.64 -2.83 3.09
CA GLY A 116 -3.02 -2.36 3.00
C GLY A 116 -3.21 -1.03 2.25
N GLY A 117 -2.14 -0.28 1.98
CA GLY A 117 -2.18 0.97 1.22
C GLY A 117 -0.81 1.36 0.69
N ALA A 118 -0.77 2.32 -0.21
CA ALA A 118 0.47 2.92 -0.67
C ALA A 118 1.12 3.74 0.46
N ILE A 119 2.45 3.73 0.50
CA ILE A 119 3.24 4.60 1.38
C ILE A 119 3.56 5.84 0.57
N ASP A 120 3.16 7.01 1.05
CA ASP A 120 3.50 8.26 0.39
C ASP A 120 4.99 8.56 0.50
N LYS A 121 5.47 9.47 -0.35
CA LYS A 121 6.89 9.77 -0.48
C LYS A 121 7.49 10.39 0.79
N GLU A 122 6.74 11.22 1.49
CA GLU A 122 7.22 11.89 2.70
C GLU A 122 7.37 10.88 3.85
N LEU A 123 6.35 10.05 4.05
CA LEU A 123 6.41 8.94 5.02
C LEU A 123 7.58 8.00 4.69
N GLU A 124 7.78 7.66 3.41
CA GLU A 124 8.89 6.80 3.00
C GLU A 124 10.25 7.41 3.34
N LEU A 125 10.45 8.72 3.11
CA LEU A 125 11.70 9.41 3.44
C LEU A 125 12.01 9.35 4.94
N GLN A 126 11.00 9.49 5.80
CA GLN A 126 11.16 9.35 7.25
C GLN A 126 11.51 7.91 7.64
N LEU A 127 10.84 6.91 7.05
CA LEU A 127 11.09 5.50 7.31
C LEU A 127 12.48 5.03 6.87
N ARG A 128 13.08 5.66 5.87
CA ARG A 128 14.47 5.38 5.45
C ARG A 128 15.50 5.63 6.54
N GLN A 129 15.17 6.45 7.55
CA GLN A 129 16.03 6.76 8.70
C GLN A 129 15.89 5.76 9.86
N PHE A 130 15.06 4.73 9.72
CA PHE A 130 14.83 3.76 10.80
C PHE A 130 16.04 2.85 10.98
N PRO A 131 16.40 2.51 12.24
CA PRO A 131 17.56 1.68 12.53
C PRO A 131 17.37 0.20 12.16
N HIS A 132 16.11 -0.25 12.15
CA HIS A 132 15.73 -1.64 11.88
C HIS A 132 14.96 -1.77 10.57
N ALA A 133 14.70 -2.99 10.14
CA ALA A 133 14.11 -3.28 8.85
C ALA A 133 12.66 -2.78 8.72
N VAL A 134 12.40 -1.98 7.69
CA VAL A 134 11.06 -1.54 7.29
C VAL A 134 10.77 -2.06 5.88
N TRP A 135 9.62 -2.71 5.74
CA TRP A 135 9.17 -3.36 4.52
C TRP A 135 7.84 -2.81 4.05
N SER A 136 7.72 -2.54 2.77
CA SER A 136 6.43 -2.39 2.10
C SER A 136 6.01 -3.73 1.53
N SER A 137 4.75 -4.12 1.73
CA SER A 137 4.20 -5.38 1.24
C SER A 137 3.29 -5.15 0.05
N TYR A 138 3.37 -6.04 -0.94
CA TYR A 138 2.43 -6.10 -2.05
C TYR A 138 1.66 -7.42 -2.00
N GLY A 139 0.35 -7.33 -2.03
CA GLY A 139 -0.57 -8.47 -2.00
C GLY A 139 -2.03 -8.00 -1.91
N MET A 140 -2.92 -8.94 -1.89
CA MET A 140 -4.36 -8.72 -1.87
C MET A 140 -5.08 -9.80 -1.07
N THR A 141 -6.40 -9.66 -0.89
CA THR A 141 -7.18 -10.64 -0.14
C THR A 141 -7.12 -12.01 -0.80
N GLU A 142 -7.10 -12.05 -2.13
CA GLU A 142 -7.05 -13.25 -2.96
C GLU A 142 -5.75 -14.04 -2.78
N THR A 143 -4.66 -13.37 -2.41
CA THR A 143 -3.38 -14.01 -2.05
C THR A 143 -3.22 -14.22 -0.54
N LEU A 144 -4.30 -14.00 0.25
CA LEU A 144 -4.38 -14.10 1.71
C LEU A 144 -3.51 -13.08 2.45
N SER A 145 -2.37 -12.75 1.92
CA SER A 145 -1.40 -11.79 2.43
C SER A 145 -0.51 -11.32 1.28
N HIS A 146 0.63 -10.75 1.61
CA HIS A 146 1.61 -10.31 0.61
C HIS A 146 2.26 -11.50 -0.11
N ILE A 147 2.57 -11.25 -1.38
CA ILE A 147 3.33 -12.16 -2.26
C ILE A 147 4.67 -11.57 -2.68
N ALA A 148 4.89 -10.31 -2.35
CA ALA A 148 6.16 -9.65 -2.60
C ALA A 148 6.45 -8.62 -1.51
N LEU A 149 7.74 -8.34 -1.32
CA LEU A 149 8.26 -7.38 -0.34
C LEU A 149 9.20 -6.38 -1.01
N ARG A 150 9.13 -5.14 -0.57
CA ARG A 150 10.04 -4.07 -0.92
C ARG A 150 10.67 -3.52 0.36
N LYS A 151 11.97 -3.56 0.46
CA LYS A 151 12.68 -2.97 1.60
C LYS A 151 12.71 -1.46 1.43
N ILE A 152 12.30 -0.70 2.46
CA ILE A 152 12.24 0.77 2.39
C ILE A 152 13.57 1.39 2.78
N ASN A 153 14.25 0.80 3.77
CA ASN A 153 15.47 1.34 4.35
C ASN A 153 16.66 0.39 4.21
N GLY A 154 17.84 0.95 4.22
CA GLY A 154 19.10 0.20 4.04
C GLY A 154 19.28 -0.31 2.60
N GLY A 155 20.50 -0.72 2.26
CA GLY A 155 20.84 -1.21 0.93
C GLY A 155 21.00 -0.10 -0.11
N ASN A 156 20.88 -0.47 -1.39
CA ASN A 156 20.98 0.44 -2.51
C ASN A 156 19.64 1.17 -2.73
N ALA A 157 19.69 2.47 -3.00
CA ALA A 157 18.49 3.31 -3.22
C ALA A 157 17.64 2.83 -4.41
N ASP A 158 18.23 2.28 -5.47
CA ASP A 158 17.47 1.71 -6.59
C ASP A 158 16.71 0.44 -6.15
N ASP A 159 17.35 -0.47 -5.42
CA ASP A 159 16.70 -1.67 -4.91
C ASP A 159 15.49 -1.36 -4.02
N ASN A 160 15.53 -0.25 -3.28
CA ASN A 160 14.45 0.19 -2.41
C ASN A 160 13.19 0.67 -3.17
N LEU A 161 13.22 0.73 -4.49
CA LEU A 161 12.07 1.04 -5.33
C LEU A 161 11.32 -0.21 -5.82
N TRP A 162 11.90 -1.40 -5.65
CA TRP A 162 11.42 -2.61 -6.29
C TRP A 162 10.89 -3.62 -5.29
N TYR A 163 9.71 -4.17 -5.60
CA TYR A 163 9.19 -5.36 -4.94
C TYR A 163 9.90 -6.60 -5.46
N ARG A 164 10.28 -7.47 -4.56
CA ARG A 164 10.81 -8.81 -4.87
C ARG A 164 9.75 -9.85 -4.51
N PRO A 165 9.32 -10.68 -5.48
CA PRO A 165 8.40 -11.78 -5.22
C PRO A 165 8.96 -12.73 -4.16
N LEU A 166 8.09 -13.27 -3.33
CA LEU A 166 8.45 -14.34 -2.40
C LEU A 166 8.77 -15.64 -3.17
N PRO A 167 9.55 -16.57 -2.59
CA PRO A 167 9.84 -17.84 -3.25
C PRO A 167 8.58 -18.58 -3.70
N GLY A 168 8.59 -19.08 -4.93
CA GLY A 168 7.45 -19.79 -5.53
C GLY A 168 6.35 -18.88 -6.10
N VAL A 169 6.56 -17.56 -6.15
CA VAL A 169 5.64 -16.62 -6.78
C VAL A 169 6.16 -16.23 -8.16
N GLY A 170 5.37 -16.53 -9.18
CA GLY A 170 5.57 -16.10 -10.57
C GLY A 170 4.95 -14.73 -10.83
N ILE A 171 5.68 -13.85 -11.53
CA ILE A 171 5.22 -12.52 -11.92
C ILE A 171 5.41 -12.34 -13.43
N THR A 172 4.34 -11.97 -14.13
CA THR A 172 4.33 -11.59 -15.55
C THR A 172 3.43 -10.36 -15.76
N LEU A 173 3.37 -9.86 -16.99
CA LEU A 173 2.46 -8.79 -17.40
C LEU A 173 1.49 -9.30 -18.44
N ASP A 174 0.28 -8.77 -18.45
CA ASP A 174 -0.68 -8.97 -19.53
C ASP A 174 -0.45 -7.97 -20.70
N ALA A 175 -1.35 -7.98 -21.70
CA ALA A 175 -1.27 -7.08 -22.85
C ALA A 175 -1.48 -5.59 -22.53
N ASN A 176 -1.92 -5.25 -21.31
CA ASN A 176 -2.14 -3.90 -20.84
C ASN A 176 -1.09 -3.48 -19.79
N ASP A 177 0.03 -4.20 -19.70
CA ASP A 177 1.05 -4.04 -18.67
C ASP A 177 0.53 -4.21 -17.23
N CYS A 178 -0.61 -4.88 -17.07
CA CYS A 178 -1.13 -5.20 -15.75
C CYS A 178 -0.44 -6.44 -15.18
N LEU A 179 -0.17 -6.40 -13.89
CA LEU A 179 0.53 -7.47 -13.18
C LEU A 179 -0.31 -8.76 -13.17
N VAL A 180 0.31 -9.86 -13.57
CA VAL A 180 -0.24 -11.21 -13.49
C VAL A 180 0.54 -12.00 -12.45
N ILE A 181 -0.17 -12.58 -11.48
CA ILE A 181 0.41 -13.27 -10.32
C ILE A 181 0.08 -14.77 -10.42
N ASP A 182 1.10 -15.59 -10.40
CA ASP A 182 1.01 -17.03 -10.21
C ASP A 182 1.63 -17.41 -8.86
N ALA A 183 0.80 -17.72 -7.88
CA ALA A 183 1.22 -17.99 -6.50
C ALA A 183 0.50 -19.25 -5.96
N PRO A 184 0.76 -20.45 -6.52
CA PRO A 184 -0.04 -21.65 -6.29
C PRO A 184 -0.06 -22.10 -4.82
N ALA A 185 0.91 -21.75 -4.02
CA ALA A 185 0.94 -22.04 -2.59
C ALA A 185 -0.13 -21.28 -1.80
N VAL A 186 -0.56 -20.10 -2.25
CA VAL A 186 -1.46 -19.19 -1.52
C VAL A 186 -2.74 -18.86 -2.29
N CYS A 187 -2.74 -19.00 -3.61
CA CYS A 187 -3.90 -18.76 -4.47
C CYS A 187 -4.05 -19.92 -5.47
N PRO A 188 -5.26 -20.53 -5.61
CA PRO A 188 -5.46 -21.66 -6.51
C PRO A 188 -5.47 -21.31 -8.00
N THR A 189 -5.63 -20.03 -8.31
CA THR A 189 -5.74 -19.55 -9.70
C THR A 189 -4.71 -18.46 -9.97
N VAL A 190 -4.31 -18.36 -11.24
CA VAL A 190 -3.54 -17.20 -11.70
C VAL A 190 -4.41 -15.95 -11.60
N LEU A 191 -3.88 -14.89 -11.00
CA LEU A 191 -4.60 -13.65 -10.79
C LEU A 191 -4.16 -12.60 -11.83
N HIS A 192 -5.12 -12.10 -12.58
CA HIS A 192 -4.98 -10.92 -13.44
C HIS A 192 -5.38 -9.70 -12.63
N THR A 193 -4.42 -8.86 -12.31
CA THR A 193 -4.69 -7.67 -11.51
C THR A 193 -5.07 -6.48 -12.40
N HIS A 194 -5.50 -5.39 -11.78
CA HIS A 194 -5.66 -4.09 -12.44
C HIS A 194 -4.47 -3.16 -12.13
N ASP A 195 -3.40 -3.68 -11.55
CA ASP A 195 -2.22 -2.90 -11.17
C ASP A 195 -1.22 -2.87 -12.33
N ILE A 196 -1.02 -1.71 -12.94
CA ILE A 196 -0.01 -1.49 -13.98
C ILE A 196 1.36 -1.57 -13.33
N ALA A 197 2.27 -2.33 -13.94
CA ALA A 197 3.59 -2.58 -13.36
C ALA A 197 4.70 -2.53 -14.41
N VAL A 198 5.91 -2.29 -13.94
CA VAL A 198 7.16 -2.51 -14.68
C VAL A 198 7.86 -3.70 -14.05
N VAL A 199 8.22 -4.69 -14.87
CA VAL A 199 8.96 -5.88 -14.44
C VAL A 199 10.39 -5.82 -14.97
N ASP A 200 11.36 -6.01 -14.09
CA ASP A 200 12.78 -6.08 -14.44
C ASP A 200 13.35 -7.46 -14.09
N ARG A 201 14.11 -8.02 -15.04
CA ARG A 201 14.81 -9.32 -14.94
C ARG A 201 16.31 -9.20 -15.16
N SER A 202 16.82 -7.98 -15.33
CA SER A 202 18.22 -7.71 -15.70
C SER A 202 19.24 -8.15 -14.65
N GLN A 203 18.80 -8.29 -13.40
CA GLN A 203 19.64 -8.66 -12.27
C GLN A 203 19.75 -10.19 -12.02
N GLY A 204 19.20 -11.02 -12.95
CA GLY A 204 19.17 -12.47 -12.76
C GLY A 204 18.03 -12.96 -11.83
N TYR A 205 17.21 -12.06 -11.31
CA TYR A 205 16.00 -12.34 -10.55
C TYR A 205 14.86 -11.38 -10.98
N VAL A 206 13.62 -11.75 -10.65
CA VAL A 206 12.46 -10.93 -10.97
C VAL A 206 12.26 -9.88 -9.89
N ARG A 207 12.08 -8.62 -10.31
CA ARG A 207 11.61 -7.53 -9.47
C ARG A 207 10.60 -6.68 -10.23
N PHE A 208 9.70 -5.99 -9.52
CA PHE A 208 8.69 -5.17 -10.18
C PHE A 208 8.37 -3.90 -9.37
N LYS A 209 7.83 -2.90 -10.06
CA LYS A 209 7.28 -1.66 -9.49
C LYS A 209 5.83 -1.54 -9.90
N ILE A 210 4.97 -1.09 -9.01
CA ILE A 210 3.60 -0.67 -9.36
C ILE A 210 3.66 0.79 -9.78
N VAL A 211 3.12 1.08 -10.95
CA VAL A 211 3.04 2.43 -11.52
C VAL A 211 1.69 3.06 -11.15
N GLY A 212 0.62 2.27 -11.17
CA GLY A 212 -0.73 2.72 -10.85
C GLY A 212 -1.75 1.64 -11.16
N ARG A 213 -3.01 2.05 -11.37
CA ARG A 213 -4.09 1.11 -11.71
C ARG A 213 -4.71 1.45 -13.06
N ILE A 214 -5.05 0.44 -13.85
CA ILE A 214 -5.73 0.64 -15.12
C ILE A 214 -7.10 1.33 -14.96
N ASP A 215 -7.76 1.10 -13.83
CA ASP A 215 -9.02 1.76 -13.47
C ASP A 215 -8.86 3.29 -13.31
N ASN A 216 -7.66 3.75 -12.98
CA ASN A 216 -7.30 5.15 -12.75
C ASN A 216 -6.64 5.82 -13.97
N VAL A 217 -6.62 5.15 -15.12
CA VAL A 217 -6.22 5.78 -16.38
C VAL A 217 -7.38 6.66 -16.87
N VAL A 218 -7.07 7.92 -17.17
CA VAL A 218 -7.99 8.88 -17.80
C VAL A 218 -7.69 8.93 -19.29
N CYS A 219 -8.68 8.62 -20.12
CA CYS A 219 -8.55 8.71 -21.58
C CYS A 219 -9.13 10.05 -22.08
N SER A 220 -8.32 11.11 -22.04
CA SER A 220 -8.75 12.47 -22.38
C SER A 220 -8.27 12.88 -23.77
N GLY A 221 -9.20 13.00 -24.72
CA GLY A 221 -8.87 13.41 -26.10
C GLY A 221 -7.84 12.50 -26.80
N GLY A 222 -7.86 11.20 -26.51
CA GLY A 222 -6.93 10.21 -27.06
C GLY A 222 -5.60 10.07 -26.28
N VAL A 223 -5.38 10.89 -25.26
CA VAL A 223 -4.20 10.80 -24.38
C VAL A 223 -4.56 9.95 -23.15
N LYS A 224 -3.75 8.92 -22.86
CA LYS A 224 -3.86 8.13 -21.63
C LYS A 224 -3.04 8.80 -20.53
N ILE A 225 -3.67 9.11 -19.41
CA ILE A 225 -3.05 9.82 -18.28
C ILE A 225 -3.24 8.95 -17.03
N GLN A 226 -2.14 8.61 -16.39
CA GLN A 226 -2.18 7.86 -15.12
C GLN A 226 -2.36 8.84 -13.96
N ILE A 227 -3.46 8.72 -13.23
CA ILE A 227 -3.79 9.62 -12.11
C ILE A 227 -2.68 9.64 -11.06
N GLU A 228 -2.11 8.49 -10.71
CA GLU A 228 -1.06 8.38 -9.70
C GLU A 228 0.22 9.13 -10.08
N GLU A 229 0.57 9.18 -11.37
CA GLU A 229 1.72 9.96 -11.85
C GLU A 229 1.47 11.47 -11.69
N VAL A 230 0.25 11.93 -11.98
CA VAL A 230 -0.15 13.32 -11.78
C VAL A 230 -0.09 13.71 -10.31
N GLU A 231 -0.65 12.88 -9.43
CA GLU A 231 -0.62 13.10 -7.99
C GLU A 231 0.82 13.12 -7.44
N GLN A 232 1.65 12.19 -7.89
CA GLN A 232 3.05 12.15 -7.51
C GLN A 232 3.83 13.39 -7.92
N ALA A 233 3.54 13.94 -9.11
CA ALA A 233 4.18 15.17 -9.59
C ALA A 233 3.75 16.39 -8.76
N LEU A 234 2.48 16.46 -8.34
CA LEU A 234 1.93 17.59 -7.60
C LEU A 234 2.22 17.55 -6.08
N ALA A 235 2.38 16.37 -5.50
CA ALA A 235 2.55 16.20 -4.06
C ALA A 235 3.64 17.10 -3.43
N PRO A 236 4.81 17.33 -4.04
CA PRO A 236 5.83 18.22 -3.47
C PRO A 236 5.45 19.71 -3.46
N HIS A 237 4.41 20.11 -4.21
CA HIS A 237 4.03 21.50 -4.44
C HIS A 237 2.72 21.91 -3.74
N LEU A 238 1.97 20.95 -3.21
CA LEU A 238 0.69 21.17 -2.55
C LEU A 238 0.75 20.64 -1.11
N SER A 239 0.43 21.50 -0.14
CA SER A 239 0.44 21.14 1.29
C SER A 239 -0.90 20.59 1.80
N ALA A 240 -2.00 20.94 1.13
CA ALA A 240 -3.33 20.44 1.52
C ALA A 240 -3.61 19.08 0.87
N PRO A 241 -4.39 18.21 1.51
CA PRO A 241 -4.84 16.96 0.93
C PRO A 241 -5.55 17.17 -0.40
N PHE A 242 -5.23 16.33 -1.37
CA PHE A 242 -5.90 16.32 -2.67
C PHE A 242 -5.91 14.93 -3.29
N ILE A 243 -6.84 14.68 -4.18
CA ILE A 243 -6.89 13.51 -5.07
C ILE A 243 -7.27 13.93 -6.47
N MET A 244 -6.78 13.18 -7.45
CA MET A 244 -7.27 13.28 -8.81
C MET A 244 -8.39 12.27 -9.02
N ALA A 245 -9.43 12.67 -9.77
CA ALA A 245 -10.53 11.81 -10.16
C ALA A 245 -10.85 12.02 -11.65
N LYS A 246 -11.52 11.03 -12.24
CA LYS A 246 -12.00 11.14 -13.61
C LYS A 246 -13.51 11.27 -13.65
N ARG A 247 -14.00 12.00 -14.63
CA ARG A 247 -15.43 12.07 -14.94
C ARG A 247 -15.69 12.00 -16.44
N PRO A 248 -16.90 11.60 -16.87
CA PRO A 248 -17.27 11.62 -18.29
C PRO A 248 -17.21 13.04 -18.86
N SER A 249 -16.72 13.18 -20.08
CA SER A 249 -16.66 14.45 -20.82
C SER A 249 -17.20 14.28 -22.23
N LYS A 250 -18.20 15.06 -22.62
CA LYS A 250 -18.76 15.03 -23.98
C LYS A 250 -17.73 15.41 -25.05
N LYS A 251 -16.73 16.22 -24.68
CA LYS A 251 -15.72 16.74 -25.61
C LYS A 251 -14.51 15.81 -25.70
N TYR A 252 -14.10 15.20 -24.59
CA TYR A 252 -12.81 14.49 -24.50
C TYR A 252 -12.98 12.99 -24.24
N GLY A 253 -14.22 12.49 -24.08
CA GLY A 253 -14.53 11.14 -23.60
C GLY A 253 -14.46 11.08 -22.08
N GLU A 254 -13.29 11.28 -21.53
CA GLU A 254 -13.07 11.49 -20.09
C GLU A 254 -12.25 12.75 -19.85
N GLU A 255 -12.38 13.32 -18.67
CA GLU A 255 -11.56 14.43 -18.19
C GLU A 255 -11.17 14.25 -16.74
N MET A 256 -10.03 14.81 -16.41
CA MET A 256 -9.48 14.75 -15.05
C MET A 256 -9.90 15.99 -14.27
N VAL A 257 -10.29 15.79 -13.01
CA VAL A 257 -10.60 16.84 -12.05
C VAL A 257 -9.81 16.59 -10.77
N MET A 258 -9.53 17.66 -10.01
CA MET A 258 -8.90 17.56 -8.70
C MET A 258 -9.94 17.82 -7.62
N LEU A 259 -9.99 16.98 -6.58
CA LEU A 259 -10.66 17.28 -5.32
C LEU A 259 -9.60 17.68 -4.30
N THR A 260 -9.83 18.73 -3.54
CA THR A 260 -8.89 19.22 -2.52
C THR A 260 -9.59 19.85 -1.33
N GLU A 261 -8.97 19.77 -0.16
CA GLU A 261 -9.41 20.42 1.06
C GLU A 261 -8.96 21.91 1.14
N ALA A 262 -8.11 22.35 0.19
CA ALA A 262 -7.66 23.74 0.14
C ALA A 262 -8.75 24.68 -0.40
N ALA A 263 -8.82 25.89 0.19
CA ALA A 263 -9.79 26.90 -0.23
C ALA A 263 -9.41 27.69 -1.49
N ASP A 264 -8.11 27.77 -1.83
CA ASP A 264 -7.63 28.59 -2.95
C ASP A 264 -7.44 27.77 -4.24
N ALA A 265 -8.55 27.51 -4.93
CA ALA A 265 -8.54 26.82 -6.21
C ALA A 265 -7.73 27.52 -7.30
N THR A 266 -7.65 28.86 -7.28
CA THR A 266 -6.89 29.65 -8.26
C THR A 266 -5.40 29.40 -8.13
N ARG A 267 -4.88 29.45 -6.91
CA ARG A 267 -3.47 29.16 -6.63
C ARG A 267 -3.12 27.71 -7.02
N ILE A 268 -3.98 26.77 -6.69
CA ILE A 268 -3.76 25.35 -7.05
C ILE A 268 -3.73 25.17 -8.55
N MET A 269 -4.64 25.80 -9.30
CA MET A 269 -4.64 25.73 -10.75
C MET A 269 -3.34 26.31 -11.35
N THR A 270 -2.81 27.39 -10.79
CA THR A 270 -1.51 27.95 -11.20
C THR A 270 -0.39 26.92 -10.97
N VAL A 271 -0.34 26.28 -9.80
CA VAL A 271 0.63 25.22 -9.53
C VAL A 271 0.50 24.06 -10.54
N CYS A 272 -0.72 23.64 -10.84
CA CYS A 272 -0.96 22.60 -11.84
C CYS A 272 -0.43 23.01 -13.24
N HIS A 273 -0.59 24.26 -13.63
CA HIS A 273 -0.08 24.77 -14.91
C HIS A 273 1.46 24.80 -14.96
N ASP A 274 2.10 25.15 -13.85
CA ASP A 274 3.57 25.27 -13.77
C ASP A 274 4.26 23.90 -13.72
N VAL A 275 3.64 22.91 -13.05
CA VAL A 275 4.23 21.60 -12.77
C VAL A 275 3.88 20.55 -13.82
N LEU A 276 2.62 20.58 -14.35
CA LEU A 276 2.11 19.51 -15.18
C LEU A 276 2.15 19.84 -16.67
N PRO A 277 2.45 18.85 -17.54
CA PRO A 277 2.23 18.98 -18.97
C PRO A 277 0.79 19.38 -19.29
N LYS A 278 0.58 20.12 -20.37
CA LYS A 278 -0.74 20.68 -20.74
C LYS A 278 -1.90 19.68 -20.71
N TYR A 279 -1.66 18.44 -21.11
CA TYR A 279 -2.71 17.40 -21.16
C TYR A 279 -2.97 16.74 -19.80
N TRP A 280 -2.07 16.90 -18.83
CA TRP A 280 -2.21 16.34 -17.47
C TRP A 280 -2.89 17.30 -16.50
N GLN A 281 -3.15 18.52 -16.94
CA GLN A 281 -3.76 19.54 -16.09
C GLN A 281 -5.24 19.21 -15.84
N PRO A 282 -5.72 19.29 -14.59
CA PRO A 282 -7.12 19.07 -14.27
C PRO A 282 -7.98 20.14 -14.96
N LYS A 283 -9.19 19.76 -15.37
CA LYS A 283 -10.15 20.68 -15.99
C LYS A 283 -10.89 21.52 -14.96
N GLU A 284 -10.92 21.06 -13.73
CA GLU A 284 -11.59 21.74 -12.63
C GLU A 284 -10.91 21.38 -11.31
N ILE A 285 -10.86 22.32 -10.37
CA ILE A 285 -10.50 22.12 -8.97
C ILE A 285 -11.81 22.19 -8.16
N ILE A 286 -12.13 21.11 -7.48
CA ILE A 286 -13.34 20.98 -6.66
C ILE A 286 -12.92 21.00 -5.20
N GLN A 287 -13.33 22.04 -4.46
CA GLN A 287 -13.13 22.09 -3.04
C GLN A 287 -14.09 21.14 -2.33
N VAL A 288 -13.55 20.39 -1.38
CA VAL A 288 -14.31 19.49 -0.49
C VAL A 288 -13.92 19.75 0.96
N ASP A 289 -14.84 19.49 1.88
CA ASP A 289 -14.54 19.63 3.31
C ASP A 289 -13.54 18.54 3.77
N GLN A 290 -13.66 17.34 3.18
CA GLN A 290 -12.76 16.22 3.44
C GLN A 290 -12.66 15.35 2.18
N ILE A 291 -11.45 14.86 1.89
CA ILE A 291 -11.22 13.90 0.80
C ILE A 291 -12.04 12.63 1.05
N PRO A 292 -12.89 12.20 0.09
CA PRO A 292 -13.69 11.00 0.24
C PRO A 292 -12.82 9.75 0.34
N MET A 293 -12.98 8.98 1.43
CA MET A 293 -12.22 7.75 1.68
C MET A 293 -13.13 6.53 1.73
N THR A 294 -12.59 5.36 1.43
CA THR A 294 -13.23 4.08 1.70
C THR A 294 -13.13 3.74 3.19
N GLU A 295 -13.90 2.75 3.67
CA GLU A 295 -13.79 2.22 5.05
C GLU A 295 -12.37 1.71 5.39
N THR A 296 -11.60 1.35 4.39
CA THR A 296 -10.21 0.87 4.52
C THR A 296 -9.17 1.98 4.35
N GLY A 297 -9.58 3.26 4.32
CA GLY A 297 -8.68 4.41 4.24
C GLY A 297 -8.07 4.64 2.86
N LYS A 298 -8.69 4.14 1.77
CA LYS A 298 -8.26 4.41 0.39
C LYS A 298 -9.10 5.54 -0.22
N PRO A 299 -8.51 6.42 -1.05
CA PRO A 299 -9.27 7.46 -1.76
C PRO A 299 -10.38 6.87 -2.64
N LYS A 300 -11.59 7.42 -2.54
CA LYS A 300 -12.71 7.11 -3.46
C LYS A 300 -12.58 7.99 -4.69
N ARG A 301 -12.29 7.40 -5.85
CA ARG A 301 -12.14 8.12 -7.11
C ARG A 301 -13.36 8.03 -8.03
N ASN A 302 -14.25 7.05 -7.81
CA ASN A 302 -15.49 6.87 -8.57
C ASN A 302 -16.62 7.72 -7.94
N LEU A 303 -16.59 9.03 -8.20
CA LEU A 303 -17.48 10.01 -7.61
C LEU A 303 -18.47 10.59 -8.62
N PHE A 304 -18.24 10.36 -9.92
CA PHE A 304 -18.98 10.96 -11.04
C PHE A 304 -19.57 9.93 -11.98
#